data_36d20973648e73e80aa9441007706973
#
_entry.id   36d20973648e73e80aa9441007706973
#
_cell.length_a   1.000
_cell.length_b   1.000
_cell.length_c   1.000
_cell.angle_alpha   90.00
_cell.angle_beta   90.00
_cell.angle_gamma   90.00
#
_symmetry.space_group_name_H-M   'P 1'
#
loop_
_entity.id
_entity.type
_entity.pdbx_description
1 polymer ?
#
loop_
_entity_poly.entity_id
_entity_poly.type
_entity_poly.pdbx_seq_one_letter_code
_entity_poly.pdbx_strand_id
1 'polypeptide(L)'
;PSAGPHSNGYSLIRRLLALSGAGPATQIDGKPLYDLLLEPTRIYVKSVLQLLQQSVPVHNIAHITGGGPTGNIPRVMPAGLEAVIDARLWPRPVVFDWLQRVGNVTRDEMYRTFNCGLGMTICVPAGEADRALGILRACGETAAVIGAVRSGSREVVIVE
;
A
#
# COMPACT_ATOMS: atom_id res chain seq x y z
N PRO A 1 6.16 2.38 0.99
CA PRO A 1 4.99 3.04 0.40
C PRO A 1 4.88 2.78 -1.10
N SER A 2 3.68 3.02 -1.68
CA SER A 2 3.49 3.09 -3.12
C SER A 2 3.81 4.49 -3.65
N ALA A 3 4.03 4.62 -4.96
CA ALA A 3 4.17 5.90 -5.64
C ALA A 3 2.79 6.49 -6.03
N GLY A 4 1.82 5.62 -6.25
CA GLY A 4 0.47 5.95 -6.70
C GLY A 4 -0.36 4.67 -6.86
N PRO A 5 -1.33 4.61 -7.78
CA PRO A 5 -2.19 3.44 -8.00
C PRO A 5 -1.46 2.17 -8.45
N HIS A 6 -0.21 2.25 -8.90
CA HIS A 6 0.60 1.12 -9.34
C HIS A 6 -0.11 0.25 -10.40
N SER A 7 -0.68 0.90 -11.40
CA SER A 7 -1.41 0.25 -12.49
C SER A 7 -2.64 -0.57 -12.08
N ASN A 8 -3.20 -0.30 -10.89
CA ASN A 8 -4.39 -0.99 -10.38
C ASN A 8 -5.58 -0.06 -10.22
N GLY A 9 -6.80 -0.61 -10.29
CA GLY A 9 -8.04 0.15 -10.11
C GLY A 9 -8.41 1.07 -11.27
N TYR A 10 -7.80 0.94 -12.45
CA TYR A 10 -7.97 1.90 -13.56
C TYR A 10 -9.36 1.89 -14.18
N SER A 11 -10.13 0.81 -14.06
CA SER A 11 -11.53 0.81 -14.48
C SER A 11 -12.34 1.83 -13.69
N LEU A 12 -12.14 1.88 -12.37
CA LEU A 12 -12.76 2.86 -11.50
C LEU A 12 -12.20 4.27 -11.76
N ILE A 13 -10.87 4.41 -11.87
CA ILE A 13 -10.21 5.69 -12.17
C ILE A 13 -10.78 6.32 -13.45
N ARG A 14 -10.87 5.58 -14.56
CA ARG A 14 -11.44 6.08 -15.82
C ARG A 14 -12.89 6.53 -15.68
N ARG A 15 -13.68 5.77 -14.92
CA ARG A 15 -15.07 6.16 -14.62
C ARG A 15 -15.13 7.47 -13.84
N LEU A 16 -14.27 7.63 -12.83
CA LEU A 16 -14.22 8.84 -12.00
C LEU A 16 -13.72 10.06 -12.79
N LEU A 17 -12.74 9.89 -13.67
CA LEU A 17 -12.30 10.94 -14.59
C LEU A 17 -13.46 11.42 -15.47
N ALA A 18 -14.21 10.48 -16.06
CA ALA A 18 -15.36 10.80 -16.89
C ALA A 18 -16.47 11.52 -16.10
N LEU A 19 -16.76 11.08 -14.89
CA LEU A 19 -17.80 11.69 -14.03
C LEU A 19 -17.42 13.09 -13.53
N SER A 20 -16.14 13.32 -13.23
CA SER A 20 -15.67 14.61 -12.71
C SER A 20 -15.38 15.65 -13.78
N GLY A 21 -15.28 15.25 -15.05
CA GLY A 21 -14.77 16.12 -16.11
C GLY A 21 -13.29 16.47 -15.96
N ALA A 22 -12.56 15.80 -15.05
CA ALA A 22 -11.13 16.06 -14.85
C ALA A 22 -10.33 15.64 -16.08
N GLY A 23 -9.41 16.50 -16.50
CA GLY A 23 -8.54 16.31 -17.65
C GLY A 23 -7.05 16.47 -17.28
N PRO A 24 -6.17 16.45 -18.30
CA PRO A 24 -4.71 16.54 -18.10
C PRO A 24 -4.25 17.78 -17.33
N ALA A 25 -4.99 18.90 -17.48
CA ALA A 25 -4.67 20.15 -16.80
C ALA A 25 -5.17 20.22 -15.33
N THR A 26 -5.96 19.26 -14.88
CA THR A 26 -6.47 19.23 -13.50
C THR A 26 -5.30 19.06 -12.53
N GLN A 27 -5.23 19.94 -11.52
CA GLN A 27 -4.18 19.95 -10.51
C GLN A 27 -4.71 19.40 -9.19
N ILE A 28 -3.90 18.58 -8.52
CA ILE A 28 -4.14 18.07 -7.16
C ILE A 28 -2.88 18.35 -6.36
N ASP A 29 -3.01 19.16 -5.32
CA ASP A 29 -1.87 19.56 -4.47
C ASP A 29 -0.67 20.09 -5.28
N GLY A 30 -0.97 20.96 -6.28
CA GLY A 30 0.04 21.56 -7.14
C GLY A 30 0.69 20.65 -8.18
N LYS A 31 0.21 19.41 -8.33
CA LYS A 31 0.70 18.45 -9.33
C LYS A 31 -0.39 18.10 -10.34
N PRO A 32 -0.05 17.91 -11.61
CA PRO A 32 -1.01 17.43 -12.59
C PRO A 32 -1.58 16.06 -12.16
N LEU A 33 -2.90 15.94 -12.21
CA LEU A 33 -3.59 14.70 -11.82
C LEU A 33 -3.07 13.48 -12.59
N TYR A 34 -2.80 13.65 -13.88
CA TYR A 34 -2.34 12.57 -14.73
C TYR A 34 -0.93 12.09 -14.33
N ASP A 35 -0.04 12.97 -13.86
CA ASP A 35 1.28 12.58 -13.37
C ASP A 35 1.13 11.71 -12.12
N LEU A 36 0.22 12.07 -11.20
CA LEU A 36 -0.07 11.27 -10.01
C LEU A 36 -0.70 9.92 -10.34
N LEU A 37 -1.53 9.86 -11.38
CA LEU A 37 -2.15 8.60 -11.81
C LEU A 37 -1.19 7.70 -12.59
N LEU A 38 -0.31 8.27 -13.41
CA LEU A 38 0.60 7.53 -14.30
C LEU A 38 1.96 7.25 -13.68
N GLU A 39 2.17 7.64 -12.41
CA GLU A 39 3.43 7.35 -11.72
C GLU A 39 3.78 5.86 -11.82
N PRO A 40 4.99 5.51 -12.29
CA PRO A 40 5.38 4.12 -12.47
C PRO A 40 5.34 3.31 -11.20
N THR A 41 5.01 2.04 -11.33
CA THR A 41 5.07 1.09 -10.21
C THR A 41 6.48 1.04 -9.64
N ARG A 42 6.58 1.21 -8.33
CA ARG A 42 7.84 1.17 -7.58
C ARG A 42 8.48 -0.21 -7.64
N ILE A 43 9.79 -0.27 -7.81
CA ILE A 43 10.57 -1.52 -7.85
C ILE A 43 11.19 -1.76 -6.48
N TYR A 44 10.75 -2.82 -5.79
CA TYR A 44 11.18 -3.16 -4.42
C TYR A 44 12.29 -4.22 -4.36
N VAL A 45 12.69 -4.76 -5.52
CA VAL A 45 13.56 -5.96 -5.59
C VAL A 45 14.86 -5.78 -4.82
N LYS A 46 15.57 -4.66 -5.01
CA LYS A 46 16.86 -4.42 -4.34
C LYS A 46 16.71 -4.39 -2.82
N SER A 47 15.70 -3.68 -2.32
CA SER A 47 15.46 -3.52 -0.89
C SER A 47 15.08 -4.84 -0.22
N VAL A 48 14.23 -5.63 -0.88
CA VAL A 48 13.84 -6.97 -0.40
C VAL A 48 15.04 -7.92 -0.39
N LEU A 49 15.84 -7.94 -1.46
CA LEU A 49 17.04 -8.79 -1.54
C LEU A 49 18.05 -8.44 -0.44
N GLN A 50 18.19 -7.16 -0.08
CA GLN A 50 19.08 -6.74 1.01
C GLN A 50 18.61 -7.28 2.38
N LEU A 51 17.31 -7.32 2.65
CA LEU A 51 16.80 -7.96 3.87
C LEU A 51 17.18 -9.45 3.94
N LEU A 52 16.98 -10.16 2.83
CA LEU A 52 17.29 -11.60 2.75
C LEU A 52 18.78 -11.88 2.84
N GLN A 53 19.62 -11.10 2.14
CA GLN A 53 21.08 -11.22 2.18
C GLN A 53 21.65 -10.96 3.56
N GLN A 54 21.05 -10.06 4.32
CA GLN A 54 21.43 -9.79 5.71
C GLN A 54 20.75 -10.74 6.71
N SER A 55 20.16 -11.83 6.24
CA SER A 55 19.55 -12.89 7.07
C SER A 55 18.49 -12.37 8.03
N VAL A 56 17.70 -11.37 7.62
CA VAL A 56 16.49 -10.98 8.36
C VAL A 56 15.46 -12.11 8.19
N PRO A 57 14.90 -12.67 9.27
CA PRO A 57 13.90 -13.74 9.16
C PRO A 57 12.57 -13.18 8.66
N VAL A 58 12.39 -13.19 7.34
CA VAL A 58 11.16 -12.72 6.68
C VAL A 58 10.13 -13.85 6.66
N HIS A 59 8.99 -13.67 7.32
CA HIS A 59 7.91 -14.66 7.35
C HIS A 59 7.06 -14.63 6.08
N ASN A 60 6.69 -13.44 5.62
CA ASN A 60 5.97 -13.26 4.36
C ASN A 60 6.19 -11.88 3.77
N ILE A 61 5.87 -11.77 2.48
CA ILE A 61 5.90 -10.53 1.72
C ILE A 61 4.61 -10.45 0.91
N ALA A 62 3.88 -9.34 0.98
CA ALA A 62 2.76 -9.06 0.12
C ALA A 62 3.03 -7.81 -0.73
N HIS A 63 3.04 -7.98 -2.05
CA HIS A 63 2.99 -6.86 -2.99
C HIS A 63 1.53 -6.43 -3.13
N ILE A 64 1.24 -5.19 -2.77
CA ILE A 64 -0.13 -4.68 -2.73
C ILE A 64 -0.51 -4.17 -4.13
N THR A 65 -1.33 -4.93 -4.79
CA THR A 65 -1.80 -4.71 -6.17
C THR A 65 -3.33 -4.57 -6.20
N GLY A 66 -3.98 -4.98 -7.29
CA GLY A 66 -5.45 -5.05 -7.35
C GLY A 66 -6.01 -5.95 -6.25
N GLY A 67 -7.04 -5.49 -5.56
CA GLY A 67 -7.55 -6.10 -4.33
C GLY A 67 -7.07 -5.39 -3.06
N GLY A 68 -6.15 -4.42 -3.18
CA GLY A 68 -5.66 -3.61 -2.07
C GLY A 68 -5.06 -4.42 -0.92
N PRO A 69 -4.81 -3.79 0.25
CA PRO A 69 -4.28 -4.50 1.41
C PRO A 69 -5.19 -5.63 1.88
N THR A 70 -6.50 -5.42 1.87
CA THR A 70 -7.48 -6.42 2.33
C THR A 70 -7.56 -7.67 1.45
N GLY A 71 -7.22 -7.56 0.17
CA GLY A 71 -7.18 -8.70 -0.74
C GLY A 71 -5.80 -9.34 -0.89
N ASN A 72 -4.70 -8.62 -0.69
CA ASN A 72 -3.35 -9.15 -0.95
C ASN A 72 -2.67 -9.73 0.29
N ILE A 73 -2.76 -9.06 1.45
CA ILE A 73 -2.11 -9.54 2.69
C ILE A 73 -2.62 -10.94 3.10
N PRO A 74 -3.94 -11.24 3.08
CA PRO A 74 -4.42 -12.57 3.46
C PRO A 74 -3.90 -13.72 2.60
N ARG A 75 -3.50 -13.45 1.35
CA ARG A 75 -2.99 -14.50 0.45
C ARG A 75 -1.68 -15.13 0.95
N VAL A 76 -0.88 -14.36 1.66
CA VAL A 76 0.42 -14.79 2.18
C VAL A 76 0.37 -15.11 3.66
N MET A 77 -0.78 -14.98 4.32
CA MET A 77 -0.94 -15.30 5.74
C MET A 77 -1.35 -16.76 5.95
N PRO A 78 -0.78 -17.46 6.94
CA PRO A 78 -1.28 -18.75 7.39
C PRO A 78 -2.72 -18.67 7.93
N ALA A 79 -3.43 -19.79 7.91
CA ALA A 79 -4.72 -19.91 8.57
C ALA A 79 -4.57 -19.68 10.09
N GLY A 80 -5.59 -19.09 10.70
CA GLY A 80 -5.59 -18.80 12.15
C GLY A 80 -4.84 -17.53 12.56
N LEU A 81 -4.34 -16.75 11.60
CA LEU A 81 -3.70 -15.46 11.84
C LEU A 81 -4.44 -14.34 11.11
N GLU A 82 -4.43 -13.14 11.66
CA GLU A 82 -4.93 -11.92 11.03
C GLU A 82 -3.92 -10.77 11.16
N ALA A 83 -3.94 -9.84 10.24
CA ALA A 83 -3.13 -8.64 10.31
C ALA A 83 -3.97 -7.47 10.83
N VAL A 84 -3.49 -6.76 11.85
CA VAL A 84 -4.06 -5.49 12.32
C VAL A 84 -3.10 -4.39 11.94
N ILE A 85 -3.52 -3.48 11.07
CA ILE A 85 -2.70 -2.38 10.56
C ILE A 85 -3.37 -1.04 10.82
N ASP A 86 -2.56 -0.02 11.15
CA ASP A 86 -3.03 1.33 11.44
C ASP A 86 -2.73 2.25 10.25
N ALA A 87 -3.79 2.75 9.62
CA ALA A 87 -3.70 3.57 8.41
C ALA A 87 -3.02 4.93 8.64
N ARG A 88 -2.87 5.37 9.89
CA ARG A 88 -2.15 6.60 10.25
C ARG A 88 -0.63 6.46 10.17
N LEU A 89 -0.12 5.22 10.09
CA LEU A 89 1.31 4.92 10.18
C LEU A 89 2.01 4.87 8.81
N TRP A 90 1.29 5.13 7.71
CA TRP A 90 1.91 5.29 6.39
C TRP A 90 1.34 6.48 5.63
N PRO A 91 2.13 7.11 4.75
CA PRO A 91 1.64 8.21 3.94
C PRO A 91 0.62 7.72 2.91
N ARG A 92 -0.53 8.37 2.85
CA ARG A 92 -1.53 8.15 1.82
C ARG A 92 -1.36 9.22 0.73
N PRO A 93 -0.97 8.86 -0.51
CA PRO A 93 -0.87 9.81 -1.61
C PRO A 93 -2.21 10.54 -1.88
N VAL A 94 -2.14 11.84 -2.10
CA VAL A 94 -3.31 12.74 -2.27
C VAL A 94 -4.25 12.32 -3.40
N VAL A 95 -3.76 11.57 -4.38
CA VAL A 95 -4.56 11.04 -5.47
C VAL A 95 -5.67 10.10 -4.97
N PHE A 96 -5.44 9.34 -3.89
CA PHE A 96 -6.46 8.46 -3.31
C PHE A 96 -7.56 9.25 -2.60
N ASP A 97 -7.24 10.38 -1.98
CA ASP A 97 -8.23 11.27 -1.37
C ASP A 97 -9.11 11.92 -2.44
N TRP A 98 -8.49 12.31 -3.55
CA TRP A 98 -9.21 12.81 -4.70
C TRP A 98 -10.16 11.75 -5.28
N LEU A 99 -9.68 10.54 -5.53
CA LEU A 99 -10.49 9.43 -6.04
C LEU A 99 -11.66 9.11 -5.11
N GLN A 100 -11.41 9.05 -3.82
CA GLN A 100 -12.43 8.76 -2.80
C GLN A 100 -13.51 9.83 -2.79
N ARG A 101 -13.13 11.10 -2.77
CA ARG A 101 -14.05 12.24 -2.73
C ARG A 101 -14.89 12.35 -4.01
N VAL A 102 -14.26 12.29 -5.18
CA VAL A 102 -14.95 12.43 -6.47
C VAL A 102 -15.92 11.28 -6.71
N GLY A 103 -15.55 10.07 -6.30
CA GLY A 103 -16.38 8.88 -6.47
C GLY A 103 -17.34 8.62 -5.32
N ASN A 104 -17.30 9.41 -4.26
CA ASN A 104 -17.98 9.08 -2.99
C ASN A 104 -17.75 7.60 -2.61
N VAL A 105 -16.51 7.13 -2.81
CA VAL A 105 -16.14 5.73 -2.60
C VAL A 105 -16.00 5.50 -1.08
N THR A 106 -16.63 4.45 -0.58
CA THR A 106 -16.49 4.10 0.83
C THR A 106 -15.04 3.76 1.17
N ARG A 107 -14.65 3.93 2.43
CA ARG A 107 -13.32 3.58 2.93
C ARG A 107 -12.97 2.11 2.61
N ASP A 108 -13.85 1.20 2.91
CA ASP A 108 -13.62 -0.23 2.73
C ASP A 108 -13.41 -0.57 1.24
N GLU A 109 -14.16 0.06 0.34
CA GLU A 109 -13.97 -0.13 -1.09
C GLU A 109 -12.66 0.49 -1.59
N MET A 110 -12.20 1.61 -0.98
CA MET A 110 -10.87 2.13 -1.27
C MET A 110 -9.77 1.13 -0.94
N TYR A 111 -9.79 0.52 0.24
CA TYR A 111 -8.82 -0.50 0.67
C TYR A 111 -8.98 -1.85 -0.02
N ARG A 112 -10.12 -2.09 -0.65
CA ARG A 112 -10.38 -3.27 -1.45
C ARG A 112 -9.93 -3.10 -2.91
N THR A 113 -9.98 -1.87 -3.44
CA THR A 113 -9.68 -1.58 -4.84
C THR A 113 -8.25 -1.11 -5.04
N PHE A 114 -7.75 -0.27 -4.13
CA PHE A 114 -6.47 0.42 -4.25
C PHE A 114 -5.49 0.02 -3.15
N ASN A 115 -4.20 0.24 -3.43
CA ASN A 115 -3.14 0.08 -2.44
C ASN A 115 -3.14 1.17 -1.34
N CYS A 116 -3.80 2.30 -1.58
CA CYS A 116 -3.94 3.44 -0.66
C CYS A 116 -2.62 3.91 -0.01
N GLY A 117 -1.50 3.81 -0.74
CA GLY A 117 -0.18 4.20 -0.24
C GLY A 117 0.71 3.04 0.20
N LEU A 118 0.16 1.85 0.40
CA LEU A 118 0.93 0.63 0.70
C LEU A 118 1.36 -0.06 -0.60
N GLY A 119 2.64 -0.01 -0.95
CA GLY A 119 3.14 -0.72 -2.12
C GLY A 119 3.56 -2.15 -1.80
N MET A 120 4.19 -2.36 -0.64
CA MET A 120 4.63 -3.68 -0.19
C MET A 120 4.58 -3.76 1.33
N THR A 121 4.16 -4.91 1.85
CA THR A 121 4.24 -5.24 3.27
C THR A 121 5.15 -6.44 3.48
N ILE A 122 5.94 -6.40 4.55
CA ILE A 122 6.88 -7.45 4.93
C ILE A 122 6.63 -7.78 6.40
N CYS A 123 6.42 -9.07 6.70
CA CYS A 123 6.26 -9.54 8.06
C CYS A 123 7.57 -10.14 8.57
N VAL A 124 8.02 -9.64 9.70
CA VAL A 124 9.22 -10.11 10.40
C VAL A 124 8.90 -10.32 11.88
N PRO A 125 9.70 -11.10 12.64
CA PRO A 125 9.56 -11.14 14.10
C PRO A 125 9.65 -9.75 14.72
N ALA A 126 8.90 -9.50 15.78
CA ALA A 126 8.86 -8.18 16.44
C ALA A 126 10.27 -7.70 16.85
N GLY A 127 11.12 -8.58 17.33
CA GLY A 127 12.51 -8.24 17.72
C GLY A 127 13.43 -7.88 16.55
N GLU A 128 13.03 -8.14 15.31
CA GLU A 128 13.79 -7.82 14.10
C GLU A 128 13.27 -6.56 13.36
N ALA A 129 12.19 -5.95 13.86
CA ALA A 129 11.54 -4.85 13.19
C ALA A 129 12.47 -3.64 12.98
N ASP A 130 13.19 -3.22 14.03
CA ASP A 130 14.12 -2.08 13.96
C ASP A 130 15.29 -2.35 13.02
N ARG A 131 15.82 -3.58 13.04
CA ARG A 131 16.87 -4.00 12.12
C ARG A 131 16.40 -3.99 10.68
N ALA A 132 15.21 -4.54 10.41
CA ALA A 132 14.61 -4.51 9.08
C ALA A 132 14.37 -3.08 8.59
N LEU A 133 13.85 -2.20 9.44
CA LEU A 133 13.68 -0.77 9.13
C LEU A 133 15.02 -0.10 8.80
N GLY A 134 16.07 -0.36 9.58
CA GLY A 134 17.40 0.17 9.33
C GLY A 134 17.94 -0.21 7.94
N ILE A 135 17.80 -1.48 7.56
CA ILE A 135 18.23 -1.99 6.25
C ILE A 135 17.42 -1.33 5.11
N LEU A 136 16.10 -1.31 5.25
CA LEU A 136 15.22 -0.71 4.23
C LEU A 136 15.51 0.78 4.03
N ARG A 137 15.71 1.54 5.10
CA ARG A 137 16.06 2.96 5.06
C ARG A 137 17.43 3.19 4.41
N ALA A 138 18.41 2.34 4.69
CA ALA A 138 19.73 2.38 4.04
C ALA A 138 19.63 2.12 2.52
N CYS A 139 18.60 1.39 2.06
CA CYS A 139 18.28 1.21 0.65
C CYS A 139 17.47 2.38 0.04
N GLY A 140 17.19 3.45 0.80
CA GLY A 140 16.40 4.59 0.34
C GLY A 140 14.89 4.40 0.46
N GLU A 141 14.42 3.37 1.20
CA GLU A 141 12.99 3.16 1.39
C GLU A 141 12.45 3.99 2.57
N THR A 142 11.24 4.52 2.40
CA THR A 142 10.46 5.08 3.51
C THR A 142 9.67 3.95 4.15
N ALA A 143 10.26 3.28 5.12
CA ALA A 143 9.64 2.14 5.79
C ALA A 143 9.21 2.48 7.22
N ALA A 144 8.06 1.94 7.63
CA ALA A 144 7.50 2.06 8.97
C ALA A 144 6.89 0.73 9.42
N VAL A 145 6.84 0.51 10.73
CA VAL A 145 5.98 -0.53 11.31
C VAL A 145 4.55 -0.01 11.26
N ILE A 146 3.68 -0.73 10.58
CA ILE A 146 2.29 -0.31 10.35
C ILE A 146 1.27 -1.14 11.12
N GLY A 147 1.72 -2.16 11.84
CA GLY A 147 0.83 -3.04 12.58
C GLY A 147 1.48 -4.34 13.00
N ALA A 148 0.66 -5.31 13.38
CA ALA A 148 1.11 -6.61 13.84
C ALA A 148 0.19 -7.73 13.35
N VAL A 149 0.72 -8.94 13.35
CA VAL A 149 -0.03 -10.17 13.11
C VAL A 149 -0.38 -10.81 14.46
N ARG A 150 -1.63 -11.26 14.59
CA ARG A 150 -2.14 -11.96 15.79
C ARG A 150 -3.01 -13.15 15.39
N SER A 151 -3.45 -13.93 16.36
CA SER A 151 -4.45 -14.99 16.13
C SER A 151 -5.76 -14.37 15.63
N GLY A 152 -6.35 -14.98 14.60
CA GLY A 152 -7.58 -14.45 13.99
C GLY A 152 -8.03 -15.21 12.74
N SER A 153 -8.91 -14.58 11.97
CA SER A 153 -9.70 -15.20 10.88
C SER A 153 -9.04 -15.15 9.49
N ARG A 154 -7.75 -14.86 9.39
CA ARG A 154 -7.03 -14.66 8.13
C ARG A 154 -7.52 -13.42 7.36
N GLU A 155 -7.86 -12.39 8.08
CA GLU A 155 -8.33 -11.11 7.54
C GLU A 155 -7.32 -9.99 7.78
N VAL A 156 -7.61 -8.83 7.24
CA VAL A 156 -6.91 -7.58 7.55
C VAL A 156 -7.87 -6.63 8.22
N VAL A 157 -7.57 -6.27 9.46
CA VAL A 157 -8.28 -5.24 10.22
C VAL A 157 -7.50 -3.94 10.04
N ILE A 158 -8.13 -2.92 9.44
CA ILE A 158 -7.53 -1.59 9.27
C ILE A 158 -8.16 -0.66 10.28
N VAL A 159 -7.32 -0.12 11.18
CA VAL A 159 -7.70 0.92 12.15
C VAL A 159 -7.22 2.30 11.68
N GLU A 160 -7.93 3.36 12.12
CA GLU A 160 -7.64 4.78 11.81
C GLU A 160 -7.69 5.64 13.06
#